data_913d4a3ee6f2a05ee7bd218f66ae07ff
#
_entry.id   913d4a3ee6f2a05ee7bd218f66ae07ff
#
_cell.length_a   1.000
_cell.length_b   1.000
_cell.length_c   1.000
_cell.angle_alpha   90.00
_cell.angle_beta   90.00
_cell.angle_gamma   90.00
#
_symmetry.space_group_name_H-M   'P 1'
#
loop_
_entity.id
_entity.type
_entity.pdbx_description
1 polymer ?
#
loop_
_entity_poly.entity_id
_entity_poly.type
_entity_poly.pdbx_seq_one_letter_code
_entity_poly.pdbx_strand_id
1 'polypeptide(L)'
;MNTPPLLLASQVVKSFGDTPALRGADLEVSAGEIVAVMGPSGSGKSTLLHCLAGILRPDSGEVHFDGRRVDLMTERARTVLRRDHFGFVFQFGQLVPELPAIENVMLPMLLSGVPRRFRTGDLI
;
A
#
# COMPACT_ATOMS: atom_id res chain seq x y z
N MET A 1 -8.61 -25.66 -6.54
CA MET A 1 -9.22 -24.36 -6.83
C MET A 1 -8.24 -23.24 -6.49
N ASN A 2 -8.00 -22.36 -7.42
CA ASN A 2 -7.10 -21.24 -7.19
C ASN A 2 -7.85 -20.14 -6.44
N THR A 3 -7.33 -19.78 -5.27
CA THR A 3 -7.85 -18.64 -4.53
C THR A 3 -7.44 -17.35 -5.26
N PRO A 4 -8.35 -16.37 -5.48
CA PRO A 4 -7.97 -15.10 -6.08
C PRO A 4 -6.88 -14.41 -5.25
N PRO A 5 -5.95 -13.70 -5.89
CA PRO A 5 -4.94 -12.97 -5.15
C PRO A 5 -5.58 -11.87 -4.30
N LEU A 6 -5.00 -11.62 -3.12
CA LEU A 6 -5.45 -10.52 -2.26
C LEU A 6 -5.09 -9.18 -2.90
N LEU A 7 -3.91 -9.10 -3.50
CA LEU A 7 -3.40 -7.90 -4.13
C LEU A 7 -2.88 -8.27 -5.52
N LEU A 8 -3.29 -7.50 -6.53
CA LEU A 8 -2.94 -7.76 -7.92
C LEU A 8 -2.61 -6.46 -8.63
N ALA A 9 -1.47 -6.45 -9.31
CA ALA A 9 -1.14 -5.44 -10.31
C ALA A 9 -1.08 -6.13 -11.67
N SER A 10 -1.79 -5.59 -12.64
CA SER A 10 -1.83 -6.14 -14.00
C SER A 10 -1.49 -5.06 -15.00
N GLN A 11 -0.39 -5.25 -15.73
CA GLN A 11 0.08 -4.35 -16.80
C GLN A 11 0.10 -2.88 -16.39
N VAL A 12 0.60 -2.61 -15.18
CA VAL A 12 0.63 -1.26 -14.62
C VAL A 12 1.69 -0.43 -15.30
N VAL A 13 1.28 0.72 -15.81
CA VAL A 13 2.14 1.72 -16.45
C VAL A 13 2.09 2.99 -15.62
N LYS A 14 3.26 3.56 -15.35
CA LYS A 14 3.38 4.83 -14.65
C LYS A 14 4.60 5.58 -15.16
N SER A 15 4.40 6.84 -15.53
CA SER A 15 5.48 7.73 -15.95
C SER A 15 5.41 9.03 -15.15
N PHE A 16 6.56 9.64 -14.96
CA PHE A 16 6.69 10.95 -14.34
C PHE A 16 7.27 11.89 -15.39
N GLY A 17 6.39 12.70 -16.02
CA GLY A 17 6.76 13.49 -17.19
C GLY A 17 7.18 12.54 -18.32
N ASP A 18 8.39 12.74 -18.84
CA ASP A 18 8.92 11.90 -19.92
C ASP A 18 9.68 10.67 -19.42
N THR A 19 9.74 10.47 -18.09
CA THR A 19 10.49 9.36 -17.49
C THR A 19 9.55 8.21 -17.16
N PRO A 20 9.60 7.09 -17.88
CA PRO A 20 8.80 5.93 -17.53
C PRO A 20 9.38 5.23 -16.30
N ALA A 21 8.53 4.97 -15.31
CA ALA A 21 8.90 4.22 -14.11
C ALA A 21 8.41 2.78 -14.18
N LEU A 22 7.20 2.55 -14.67
CA LEU A 22 6.63 1.22 -14.87
C LEU A 22 6.12 1.11 -16.31
N ARG A 23 6.45 0.00 -16.98
CA ARG A 23 6.14 -0.22 -18.39
C ARG A 23 5.28 -1.47 -18.61
N GLY A 24 4.35 -1.74 -17.71
CA GLY A 24 3.51 -2.93 -17.77
C GLY A 24 3.90 -3.93 -16.69
N ALA A 25 3.94 -3.48 -15.45
CA ALA A 25 4.34 -4.32 -14.32
C ALA A 25 3.19 -5.22 -13.88
N ASP A 26 3.53 -6.47 -13.57
CA ASP A 26 2.61 -7.47 -13.03
C ASP A 26 3.11 -7.95 -11.68
N LEU A 27 2.19 -8.13 -10.73
CA LEU A 27 2.49 -8.68 -9.41
C LEU A 27 1.23 -9.25 -8.79
N GLU A 28 1.35 -10.43 -8.17
CA GLU A 28 0.27 -11.04 -7.41
C GLU A 28 0.75 -11.35 -6.01
N VAL A 29 -0.07 -11.04 -5.01
CA VAL A 29 0.18 -11.41 -3.62
C VAL A 29 -1.06 -12.08 -3.06
N SER A 30 -0.90 -13.32 -2.63
CA SER A 30 -1.98 -14.08 -2.00
C SER A 30 -2.04 -13.77 -0.50
N ALA A 31 -3.19 -14.02 0.12
CA ALA A 31 -3.34 -13.86 1.57
C ALA A 31 -2.31 -14.74 2.30
N GLY A 32 -1.61 -14.17 3.27
CA GLY A 32 -0.58 -14.86 4.04
C GLY A 32 0.77 -15.00 3.34
N GLU A 33 0.91 -14.50 2.12
CA GLU A 33 2.15 -14.60 1.35
C GLU A 33 3.06 -13.39 1.60
N ILE A 34 4.37 -13.66 1.61
CA ILE A 34 5.40 -12.62 1.64
C ILE A 34 6.09 -12.61 0.29
N VAL A 35 6.08 -11.47 -0.38
CA VAL A 35 6.68 -11.30 -1.70
C VAL A 35 7.78 -10.25 -1.62
N ALA A 36 8.96 -10.59 -2.12
CA ALA A 36 10.08 -9.65 -2.24
C ALA A 36 10.13 -9.08 -3.65
N VAL A 37 10.16 -7.74 -3.74
CA VAL A 37 10.34 -7.03 -5.01
C VAL A 37 11.77 -6.55 -5.06
N MET A 38 12.55 -7.13 -5.95
CA MET A 38 13.99 -6.86 -6.05
C MET A 38 14.34 -6.21 -7.38
N GLY A 39 15.41 -5.45 -7.38
CA GLY A 39 15.93 -4.78 -8.57
C GLY A 39 16.85 -3.63 -8.19
N PRO A 40 17.61 -3.10 -9.15
CA PRO A 40 18.49 -1.97 -8.89
C PRO A 40 17.72 -0.70 -8.57
N SER A 41 18.39 0.26 -7.97
CA SER A 41 17.84 1.59 -7.72
C SER A 41 17.33 2.20 -9.03
N GLY A 42 16.15 2.81 -9.01
CA GLY A 42 15.55 3.39 -10.21
C GLY A 42 14.80 2.40 -11.10
N SER A 43 14.64 1.14 -10.67
CA SER A 43 13.91 0.12 -11.46
C SER A 43 12.39 0.19 -11.31
N GLY A 44 11.86 1.13 -10.50
CA GLY A 44 10.42 1.30 -10.32
C GLY A 44 9.81 0.55 -9.14
N LYS A 45 10.61 -0.07 -8.28
CA LYS A 45 10.12 -0.85 -7.12
C LYS A 45 9.20 -0.02 -6.22
N SER A 46 9.67 1.16 -5.80
CA SER A 46 8.89 2.05 -4.93
C SER A 46 7.63 2.54 -5.62
N THR A 47 7.72 2.85 -6.91
CA THR A 47 6.57 3.28 -7.70
C THR A 47 5.52 2.17 -7.76
N LEU A 48 5.92 0.92 -7.97
CA LEU A 48 4.99 -0.21 -7.97
C LEU A 48 4.30 -0.36 -6.62
N LEU A 49 5.05 -0.30 -5.52
CA LEU A 49 4.48 -0.39 -4.18
C LEU A 49 3.49 0.75 -3.91
N HIS A 50 3.80 1.96 -4.36
CA HIS A 50 2.91 3.10 -4.20
C HIS A 50 1.63 2.95 -5.02
N CYS A 51 1.71 2.38 -6.22
CA CYS A 51 0.52 2.08 -7.02
C CYS A 51 -0.34 1.00 -6.37
N LEU A 52 0.29 -0.06 -5.84
CA LEU A 52 -0.42 -1.15 -5.15
C LEU A 52 -1.16 -0.65 -3.92
N ALA A 53 -0.56 0.26 -3.17
CA ALA A 53 -1.16 0.82 -1.97
C ALA A 53 -2.19 1.94 -2.26
N GLY A 54 -2.37 2.31 -3.52
CA GLY A 54 -3.29 3.38 -3.89
C GLY A 54 -2.77 4.78 -3.60
N ILE A 55 -1.48 4.93 -3.30
CA ILE A 55 -0.86 6.25 -3.10
C ILE A 55 -0.72 6.96 -4.44
N LEU A 56 -0.28 6.24 -5.47
CA LEU A 56 -0.19 6.72 -6.83
C LEU A 56 -1.24 6.04 -7.69
N ARG A 57 -1.86 6.82 -8.57
CA ARG A 57 -2.77 6.27 -9.56
C ARG A 57 -1.95 5.87 -10.80
N PRO A 58 -2.07 4.63 -11.28
CA PRO A 58 -1.38 4.24 -12.51
C PRO A 58 -1.92 5.01 -13.72
N ASP A 59 -1.07 5.21 -14.71
CA ASP A 59 -1.48 5.83 -15.99
C ASP A 59 -2.34 4.87 -16.80
N SER A 60 -2.03 3.57 -16.72
CA SER A 60 -2.84 2.50 -17.30
C SER A 60 -2.57 1.20 -16.56
N GLY A 61 -3.34 0.17 -16.87
CA GLY A 61 -3.29 -1.09 -16.15
C GLY A 61 -4.27 -1.12 -15.00
N GLU A 62 -4.24 -2.19 -14.23
CA GLU A 62 -5.21 -2.43 -13.19
C GLU A 62 -4.53 -2.77 -11.87
N VAL A 63 -5.08 -2.27 -10.77
CA VAL A 63 -4.70 -2.63 -9.42
C VAL A 63 -5.94 -3.12 -8.69
N HIS A 64 -5.87 -4.32 -8.12
CA HIS A 64 -6.98 -4.93 -7.39
C HIS A 64 -6.56 -5.23 -5.96
N PHE A 65 -7.43 -4.93 -5.02
CA PHE A 65 -7.32 -5.35 -3.64
C PHE A 65 -8.61 -6.05 -3.22
N ASP A 66 -8.50 -7.31 -2.86
CA ASP A 66 -9.64 -8.15 -2.45
C ASP A 66 -10.80 -8.07 -3.44
N GLY A 67 -10.49 -8.14 -4.73
CA GLY A 67 -11.45 -8.08 -5.81
C GLY A 67 -11.92 -6.68 -6.19
N ARG A 68 -11.48 -5.63 -5.50
CA ARG A 68 -11.89 -4.26 -5.78
C ARG A 68 -10.85 -3.53 -6.63
N ARG A 69 -11.31 -2.77 -7.61
CA ARG A 69 -10.44 -1.98 -8.50
C ARG A 69 -9.96 -0.72 -7.80
N VAL A 70 -8.73 -0.75 -7.29
CA VAL A 70 -8.12 0.39 -6.59
C VAL A 70 -7.82 1.54 -7.55
N ASP A 71 -7.40 1.22 -8.76
CA ASP A 71 -7.06 2.22 -9.78
C ASP A 71 -8.26 3.07 -10.24
N LEU A 72 -9.48 2.57 -10.07
CA LEU A 72 -10.69 3.29 -10.42
C LEU A 72 -11.31 4.06 -9.24
N MET A 73 -10.79 3.88 -8.03
CA MET A 73 -11.31 4.55 -6.84
C MET A 73 -10.99 6.04 -6.85
N THR A 74 -11.86 6.83 -6.21
CA THR A 74 -11.58 8.22 -5.92
C THR A 74 -10.41 8.31 -4.94
N GLU A 75 -9.78 9.47 -4.85
CA GLU A 75 -8.70 9.69 -3.89
C GLU A 75 -9.17 9.43 -2.46
N ARG A 76 -10.39 9.87 -2.12
CA ARG A 76 -10.98 9.64 -0.79
C ARG A 76 -11.14 8.14 -0.51
N ALA A 77 -11.66 7.38 -1.46
CA ALA A 77 -11.87 5.94 -1.30
C ALA A 77 -10.54 5.21 -1.12
N ARG A 78 -9.50 5.60 -1.88
CA ARG A 78 -8.15 5.04 -1.74
C ARG A 78 -7.53 5.37 -0.39
N THR A 79 -7.75 6.58 0.11
CA THR A 79 -7.28 7.00 1.43
C THR A 79 -7.91 6.15 2.54
N VAL A 80 -9.21 5.92 2.47
CA VAL A 80 -9.92 5.05 3.43
C VAL A 80 -9.40 3.62 3.36
N LEU A 81 -9.20 3.09 2.15
CA LEU A 81 -8.66 1.75 1.95
C LEU A 81 -7.27 1.61 2.59
N ARG A 82 -6.38 2.57 2.37
CA ARG A 82 -5.03 2.55 2.99
C ARG A 82 -5.12 2.59 4.51
N ARG A 83 -5.95 3.47 5.04
CA ARG A 83 -6.11 3.62 6.49
C ARG A 83 -6.54 2.32 7.16
N ASP A 84 -7.47 1.59 6.52
CA ASP A 84 -8.12 0.44 7.15
C ASP A 84 -7.43 -0.89 6.83
N HIS A 85 -6.72 -0.99 5.71
CA HIS A 85 -6.21 -2.28 5.21
C HIS A 85 -4.71 -2.34 4.92
N PHE A 86 -4.00 -1.22 4.89
CA PHE A 86 -2.58 -1.19 4.56
C PHE A 86 -1.74 -0.67 5.71
N GLY A 87 -0.59 -1.28 5.92
CA GLY A 87 0.49 -0.72 6.73
C GLY A 87 1.67 -0.43 5.81
N PHE A 88 2.33 0.70 6.01
CA PHE A 88 3.44 1.14 5.19
C PHE A 88 4.66 1.40 6.05
N VAL A 89 5.81 0.83 5.64
CA VAL A 89 7.10 1.16 6.23
C VAL A 89 7.94 1.81 5.14
N PHE A 90 8.23 3.10 5.33
CA PHE A 90 9.03 3.84 4.36
C PHE A 90 10.52 3.62 4.59
N GLN A 91 11.32 3.91 3.55
CA GLN A 91 12.78 3.80 3.62
C GLN A 91 13.36 4.66 4.76
N PHE A 92 12.78 5.84 4.97
CA PHE A 92 13.13 6.72 6.07
C PHE A 92 12.01 6.74 7.09
N GLY A 93 12.35 6.74 8.40
CA GLY A 93 11.37 6.71 9.47
C GLY A 93 10.36 7.85 9.38
N GLN A 94 9.08 7.52 9.59
CA GLN A 94 7.95 8.45 9.51
C GLN A 94 7.31 8.58 10.90
N LEU A 95 8.13 8.80 11.93
CA LEU A 95 7.64 8.97 13.29
C LEU A 95 7.25 10.41 13.56
N VAL A 96 6.20 10.59 14.36
CA VAL A 96 5.80 11.90 14.86
C VAL A 96 6.61 12.18 16.13
N PRO A 97 7.59 13.11 16.09
CA PRO A 97 8.53 13.31 17.21
C PRO A 97 7.84 13.82 18.48
N GLU A 98 6.67 14.47 18.37
CA GLU A 98 5.90 14.98 19.50
C GLU A 98 5.17 13.89 20.27
N LEU A 99 5.09 12.66 19.74
CA LEU A 99 4.37 11.55 20.36
C LEU A 99 5.32 10.53 20.96
N PRO A 100 4.97 9.92 22.09
CA PRO A 100 5.70 8.76 22.62
C PRO A 100 5.71 7.60 21.62
N ALA A 101 6.67 6.68 21.78
CA ALA A 101 6.83 5.55 20.86
C ALA A 101 5.54 4.72 20.71
N ILE A 102 4.87 4.42 21.85
CA ILE A 102 3.64 3.63 21.82
C ILE A 102 2.52 4.34 21.06
N GLU A 103 2.42 5.66 21.15
CA GLU A 103 1.41 6.40 20.42
C GLU A 103 1.70 6.47 18.93
N ASN A 104 2.98 6.48 18.53
CA ASN A 104 3.37 6.34 17.13
C ASN A 104 2.88 4.98 16.57
N VAL A 105 3.07 3.91 17.32
CA VAL A 105 2.62 2.56 16.92
C VAL A 105 1.10 2.48 16.85
N MET A 106 0.40 3.14 17.78
CA MET A 106 -1.06 3.15 17.83
C MET A 106 -1.72 4.06 16.80
N LEU A 107 -0.98 4.98 16.21
CA LEU A 107 -1.55 6.03 15.37
C LEU A 107 -2.47 5.51 14.24
N PRO A 108 -2.12 4.46 13.49
CA PRO A 108 -3.01 3.90 12.48
C PRO A 108 -4.34 3.41 13.06
N MET A 109 -4.30 2.80 14.24
CA MET A 109 -5.52 2.33 14.94
C MET A 109 -6.38 3.50 15.39
N LEU A 110 -5.75 4.58 15.86
CA LEU A 110 -6.46 5.81 16.24
C LEU A 110 -7.23 6.39 15.06
N LEU A 111 -6.57 6.44 13.90
CA LEU A 111 -7.15 6.98 12.68
C LEU A 111 -8.27 6.08 12.14
N SER A 112 -8.22 4.78 12.40
CA SER A 112 -9.26 3.82 12.02
C SER A 112 -10.41 3.76 13.00
N GLY A 113 -10.36 4.51 14.11
CA GLY A 113 -11.43 4.57 15.10
C GLY A 113 -11.45 3.42 16.10
N VAL A 114 -10.37 2.62 16.17
CA VAL A 114 -10.27 1.53 17.16
C VAL A 114 -10.20 2.10 18.57
N PRO A 115 -11.02 1.63 19.55
CA PRO A 115 -10.98 2.12 20.92
C PRO A 115 -9.59 1.96 21.54
N ARG A 116 -9.16 2.98 22.30
CA ARG A 116 -7.82 3.04 22.88
C ARG A 116 -7.46 1.80 23.71
N ARG A 117 -8.41 1.28 24.48
CA ARG A 117 -8.17 0.10 25.34
C ARG A 117 -7.75 -1.13 24.55
N PHE A 118 -8.32 -1.33 23.37
CA PHE A 118 -7.97 -2.47 22.50
C PHE A 118 -6.62 -2.25 21.83
N ARG A 119 -6.36 -1.00 21.43
CA ARG A 119 -5.09 -0.66 20.78
C ARG A 119 -3.89 -0.94 21.67
N THR A 120 -4.01 -0.61 22.95
CA THR A 120 -2.94 -0.86 23.91
C THR A 120 -2.76 -2.35 24.18
N GLY A 121 -3.87 -3.10 24.32
CA GLY A 121 -3.82 -4.54 24.55
C GLY A 121 -3.22 -5.31 23.40
N ASP A 122 -3.46 -4.89 22.16
CA ASP A 122 -2.95 -5.54 20.98
C ASP A 122 -1.44 -5.32 20.77
N LEU A 123 -0.86 -4.33 21.43
CA LEU A 123 0.56 -3.98 21.31
C LEU A 123 1.45 -4.60 22.39
N ILE A 124 0.86 -5.14 23.42
CA ILE A 124 1.52 -5.76 24.56
C ILE A 124 1.29 -7.28 24.51
#